data_428d733e125ec8f5f3751517b8489070
#
_entry.id   428d733e125ec8f5f3751517b8489070
#
_cell.length_a   1.000
_cell.length_b   1.000
_cell.length_c   1.000
_cell.angle_alpha   90.00
_cell.angle_beta   90.00
_cell.angle_gamma   90.00
#
_symmetry.space_group_name_H-M   'P 1'
#
loop_
_entity.id
_entity.type
_entity.pdbx_description
1 polymer ?
#
loop_
_entity_poly.entity_id
_entity_poly.type
_entity_poly.pdbx_seq_one_letter_code
_entity_poly.pdbx_strand_id
1 'polypeptide(L)'
;VADNASTDDSLQWLAKEFPKVRTIVLDQNYGFAGGYNKALKQVESEYYILLNNDVEVTHHWLTELIEEMDARQTIAACQPKLLSVYNKDNFEYAGAAGGFLDKYGYPYCRGRIFENVEEDNGQYDTNSEIFWATGACLMIRSKDYWSVGGFDERFFAHNEEIDLCWRLQLKGRKIFCFPTSCVYHEGGGTLPKSNPRKTFLNFRNNLTMLWKNLPEEELEHVMRVRWVLDYIAALQML
;
A
#
# COMPACT_ATOMS: atom_id res chain seq x y z
N VAL A 1 -11.26 5.48 13.40
CA VAL A 1 -9.79 5.66 13.44
C VAL A 1 -9.19 4.52 14.25
N ALA A 2 -8.10 3.91 13.74
CA ALA A 2 -7.31 2.92 14.48
C ALA A 2 -6.04 3.59 14.99
N ASP A 3 -5.86 3.63 16.30
CA ASP A 3 -4.66 4.13 16.94
C ASP A 3 -3.73 2.97 17.31
N ASN A 4 -2.52 2.98 16.78
CA ASN A 4 -1.53 1.93 16.96
C ASN A 4 -0.55 2.25 18.11
N ALA A 5 -1.11 2.63 19.27
CA ALA A 5 -0.44 3.06 20.49
C ALA A 5 0.38 4.35 20.30
N SER A 6 -0.27 5.42 19.86
CA SER A 6 0.32 6.76 19.83
C SER A 6 0.72 7.23 21.22
N THR A 7 1.84 7.95 21.31
CA THR A 7 2.40 8.43 22.58
C THR A 7 2.27 9.95 22.75
N ASP A 8 1.66 10.61 21.77
CA ASP A 8 1.36 12.03 21.75
C ASP A 8 -0.09 12.33 22.17
N ASP A 9 -0.57 13.54 21.97
CA ASP A 9 -1.91 14.00 22.30
C ASP A 9 -2.98 13.71 21.23
N SER A 10 -2.63 12.93 20.18
CA SER A 10 -3.52 12.61 19.04
C SER A 10 -4.88 12.08 19.47
N LEU A 11 -4.93 11.15 20.43
CA LEU A 11 -6.19 10.58 20.93
C LEU A 11 -7.05 11.59 21.65
N GLN A 12 -6.43 12.47 22.45
CA GLN A 12 -7.13 13.52 23.20
C GLN A 12 -7.68 14.57 22.24
N TRP A 13 -6.90 14.97 21.27
CA TRP A 13 -7.31 15.89 20.21
C TRP A 13 -8.48 15.31 19.41
N LEU A 14 -8.38 14.06 18.97
CA LEU A 14 -9.43 13.37 18.21
C LEU A 14 -10.75 13.29 19.00
N ALA A 15 -10.69 12.94 20.28
CA ALA A 15 -11.87 12.85 21.13
C ALA A 15 -12.55 14.21 21.33
N LYS A 16 -11.77 15.30 21.37
CA LYS A 16 -12.26 16.66 21.52
C LYS A 16 -12.88 17.20 20.23
N GLU A 17 -12.17 17.13 19.13
CA GLU A 17 -12.56 17.76 17.85
C GLU A 17 -13.56 16.88 17.05
N PHE A 18 -13.45 15.53 17.20
CA PHE A 18 -14.28 14.57 16.45
C PHE A 18 -14.93 13.53 17.37
N PRO A 19 -15.75 13.93 18.36
CA PRO A 19 -16.28 13.03 19.40
C PRO A 19 -17.20 11.91 18.88
N LYS A 20 -17.68 12.01 17.64
CA LYS A 20 -18.52 10.99 17.00
C LYS A 20 -17.72 9.91 16.26
N VAL A 21 -16.42 10.11 16.08
CA VAL A 21 -15.56 9.15 15.37
C VAL A 21 -15.24 7.99 16.30
N ARG A 22 -15.59 6.77 15.86
CA ARG A 22 -15.20 5.57 16.59
C ARG A 22 -13.69 5.40 16.55
N THR A 23 -13.06 5.25 17.69
CA THR A 23 -11.64 5.00 17.84
C THR A 23 -11.41 3.59 18.36
N ILE A 24 -10.48 2.87 17.72
CA ILE A 24 -9.96 1.57 18.16
C ILE A 24 -8.53 1.82 18.62
N VAL A 25 -8.29 1.67 19.93
CA VAL A 25 -6.95 1.90 20.52
C VAL A 25 -6.29 0.55 20.75
N LEU A 26 -5.10 0.35 20.18
CA LEU A 26 -4.30 -0.84 20.41
C LEU A 26 -3.35 -0.64 21.59
N ASP A 27 -3.01 -1.74 22.28
CA ASP A 27 -2.20 -1.75 23.51
C ASP A 27 -0.71 -1.52 23.27
N GLN A 28 -0.23 -1.72 22.03
CA GLN A 28 1.14 -1.46 21.60
C GLN A 28 1.23 -1.22 20.10
N ASN A 29 2.37 -0.73 19.64
CA ASN A 29 2.64 -0.57 18.20
C ASN A 29 2.97 -1.91 17.54
N TYR A 30 2.02 -2.42 16.76
CA TYR A 30 2.12 -3.67 16.00
C TYR A 30 2.68 -3.49 14.58
N GLY A 31 3.19 -2.30 14.25
CA GLY A 31 3.54 -1.94 12.88
C GLY A 31 2.30 -1.72 12.01
N PHE A 32 2.52 -1.51 10.72
CA PHE A 32 1.44 -1.28 9.77
C PHE A 32 0.57 -2.55 9.62
N ALA A 33 1.19 -3.67 9.28
CA ALA A 33 0.49 -4.92 9.01
C ALA A 33 -0.31 -5.44 10.22
N GLY A 34 0.32 -5.54 11.39
CA GLY A 34 -0.34 -6.02 12.61
C GLY A 34 -1.38 -5.04 13.13
N GLY A 35 -1.13 -3.74 13.03
CA GLY A 35 -2.06 -2.69 13.42
C GLY A 35 -3.38 -2.78 12.65
N TYR A 36 -3.32 -2.85 11.33
CA TYR A 36 -4.52 -3.03 10.51
C TYR A 36 -5.24 -4.35 10.79
N ASN A 37 -4.53 -5.48 10.86
CA ASN A 37 -5.16 -6.76 11.15
C ASN A 37 -5.95 -6.75 12.48
N LYS A 38 -5.36 -6.16 13.52
CA LYS A 38 -6.01 -6.09 14.84
C LYS A 38 -7.21 -5.15 14.84
N ALA A 39 -7.10 -4.02 14.19
CA ALA A 39 -8.18 -3.04 14.07
C ALA A 39 -9.33 -3.59 13.22
N LEU A 40 -9.05 -4.17 12.06
CA LEU A 40 -10.06 -4.65 11.12
C LEU A 40 -10.85 -5.86 11.65
N LYS A 41 -10.30 -6.66 12.59
CA LYS A 41 -11.05 -7.71 13.28
C LYS A 41 -12.23 -7.16 14.10
N GLN A 42 -12.24 -5.87 14.41
CA GLN A 42 -13.30 -5.18 15.15
C GLN A 42 -14.25 -4.39 14.26
N VAL A 43 -14.11 -4.50 12.93
CA VAL A 43 -14.88 -3.73 11.93
C VAL A 43 -15.65 -4.70 11.03
N GLU A 44 -16.97 -4.60 11.04
CA GLU A 44 -17.85 -5.29 10.11
C GLU A 44 -18.25 -4.33 9.00
N SER A 45 -17.83 -4.63 7.77
CA SER A 45 -18.10 -3.80 6.58
C SER A 45 -17.91 -4.64 5.33
N GLU A 46 -18.56 -4.28 4.24
CA GLU A 46 -18.36 -4.91 2.93
C GLU A 46 -16.98 -4.56 2.36
N TYR A 47 -16.56 -3.32 2.53
CA TYR A 47 -15.27 -2.81 2.11
C TYR A 47 -14.47 -2.29 3.29
N TYR A 48 -13.17 -2.49 3.25
CA TYR A 48 -12.22 -1.76 4.08
C TYR A 48 -11.51 -0.72 3.23
N ILE A 49 -11.27 0.44 3.83
CA ILE A 49 -10.42 1.47 3.25
C ILE A 49 -9.26 1.70 4.20
N LEU A 50 -8.09 1.28 3.76
CA LEU A 50 -6.85 1.52 4.44
C LEU A 50 -6.35 2.89 3.96
N LEU A 51 -6.38 3.87 4.84
CA LEU A 51 -6.06 5.25 4.53
C LEU A 51 -5.05 5.77 5.54
N ASN A 52 -3.93 6.26 5.05
CA ASN A 52 -2.95 6.92 5.89
C ASN A 52 -3.48 8.27 6.39
N ASN A 53 -3.01 8.69 7.56
CA ASN A 53 -3.40 9.95 8.18
C ASN A 53 -2.75 11.20 7.55
N ASP A 54 -1.83 11.02 6.61
CA ASP A 54 -1.15 12.03 5.81
C ASP A 54 -1.69 12.10 4.35
N VAL A 55 -2.95 11.71 4.14
CA VAL A 55 -3.66 11.78 2.85
C VAL A 55 -4.75 12.84 2.89
N GLU A 56 -4.71 13.77 1.93
CA GLU A 56 -5.82 14.69 1.63
C GLU A 56 -6.72 14.06 0.57
N VAL A 57 -8.01 13.91 0.87
CA VAL A 57 -8.98 13.34 -0.06
C VAL A 57 -9.71 14.41 -0.85
N THR A 58 -10.05 14.12 -2.11
CA THR A 58 -10.85 14.99 -2.95
C THR A 58 -12.34 14.74 -2.76
N HIS A 59 -13.16 15.62 -3.33
CA HIS A 59 -14.62 15.46 -3.30
C HIS A 59 -15.02 14.20 -4.12
N HIS A 60 -15.95 13.38 -3.58
CA HIS A 60 -16.46 12.16 -4.21
C HIS A 60 -15.44 11.03 -4.48
N TRP A 61 -14.19 11.14 -4.04
CA TRP A 61 -13.14 10.14 -4.29
C TRP A 61 -13.58 8.71 -3.95
N LEU A 62 -14.32 8.55 -2.86
CA LEU A 62 -14.78 7.24 -2.39
C LEU A 62 -15.94 6.70 -3.23
N THR A 63 -16.84 7.56 -3.68
CA THR A 63 -18.01 7.16 -4.49
C THR A 63 -17.55 6.47 -5.77
N GLU A 64 -16.59 7.05 -6.47
CA GLU A 64 -15.99 6.49 -7.68
C GLU A 64 -15.44 5.07 -7.46
N LEU A 65 -14.70 4.88 -6.35
CA LEU A 65 -14.13 3.56 -6.03
C LEU A 65 -15.21 2.51 -5.72
N ILE A 66 -16.26 2.89 -4.99
CA ILE A 66 -17.36 1.99 -4.63
C ILE A 66 -18.13 1.58 -5.88
N GLU A 67 -18.51 2.51 -6.75
CA GLU A 67 -19.26 2.24 -7.96
C GLU A 67 -18.51 1.26 -8.88
N GLU A 68 -17.21 1.46 -9.06
CA GLU A 68 -16.36 0.57 -9.86
C GLU A 68 -16.19 -0.82 -9.23
N MET A 69 -16.04 -0.88 -7.93
CA MET A 69 -15.96 -2.15 -7.21
C MET A 69 -17.30 -2.91 -7.27
N ASP A 70 -18.43 -2.23 -7.08
CA ASP A 70 -19.76 -2.84 -7.13
C ASP A 70 -20.08 -3.40 -8.52
N ALA A 71 -19.70 -2.67 -9.58
CA ALA A 71 -19.89 -3.09 -10.96
C ALA A 71 -19.04 -4.31 -11.35
N ARG A 72 -17.90 -4.54 -10.68
CA ARG A 72 -16.90 -5.54 -11.08
C ARG A 72 -16.52 -6.49 -9.94
N GLN A 73 -17.31 -7.51 -9.73
CA GLN A 73 -17.15 -8.47 -8.63
C GLN A 73 -15.82 -9.26 -8.65
N THR A 74 -15.10 -9.30 -9.77
CA THR A 74 -13.77 -9.95 -9.87
C THR A 74 -12.67 -9.14 -9.22
N ILE A 75 -12.87 -7.83 -9.00
CA ILE A 75 -11.89 -6.96 -8.37
C ILE A 75 -11.96 -7.14 -6.86
N ALA A 76 -10.84 -7.49 -6.25
CA ALA A 76 -10.69 -7.62 -4.81
C ALA A 76 -10.30 -6.31 -4.14
N ALA A 77 -9.40 -5.56 -4.78
CA ALA A 77 -8.88 -4.31 -4.24
C ALA A 77 -8.62 -3.28 -5.34
N CYS A 78 -8.61 -2.02 -4.95
CA CYS A 78 -8.30 -0.91 -5.85
C CYS A 78 -7.64 0.24 -5.09
N GLN A 79 -7.06 1.16 -5.87
CA GLN A 79 -6.57 2.44 -5.39
C GLN A 79 -7.05 3.58 -6.28
N PRO A 80 -7.15 4.81 -5.76
CA PRO A 80 -7.25 6.02 -6.58
C PRO A 80 -5.91 6.35 -7.25
N LYS A 81 -5.87 7.39 -8.08
CA LYS A 81 -4.64 8.08 -8.46
C LYS A 81 -4.10 8.86 -7.26
N LEU A 82 -2.82 8.74 -6.96
CA LEU A 82 -2.16 9.48 -5.88
C LEU A 82 -1.24 10.55 -6.46
N LEU A 83 -1.50 11.79 -6.09
CA LEU A 83 -0.68 12.95 -6.40
C LEU A 83 0.03 13.46 -5.14
N SER A 84 1.07 14.25 -5.32
CA SER A 84 1.82 14.83 -4.22
C SER A 84 1.04 15.99 -3.57
N VAL A 85 0.98 16.05 -2.24
CA VAL A 85 0.46 17.22 -1.51
C VAL A 85 1.31 18.46 -1.79
N TYR A 86 2.63 18.30 -1.94
CA TYR A 86 3.56 19.42 -2.12
C TYR A 86 3.58 19.98 -3.54
N ASN A 87 3.35 19.13 -4.53
CA ASN A 87 3.24 19.54 -5.94
C ASN A 87 2.09 18.76 -6.58
N LYS A 88 0.91 19.37 -6.58
CA LYS A 88 -0.36 18.72 -6.98
C LYS A 88 -0.44 18.35 -8.46
N ASP A 89 0.51 18.81 -9.27
CA ASP A 89 0.63 18.46 -10.68
C ASP A 89 1.55 17.23 -10.91
N ASN A 90 2.20 16.71 -9.85
CA ASN A 90 3.09 15.56 -9.93
C ASN A 90 2.48 14.34 -9.23
N PHE A 91 2.81 13.16 -9.75
CA PHE A 91 2.48 11.91 -9.07
C PHE A 91 3.16 11.82 -7.70
N GLU A 92 2.56 11.05 -6.81
CA GLU A 92 3.16 10.73 -5.53
C GLU A 92 4.21 9.61 -5.69
N TYR A 93 5.20 9.59 -4.80
CA TYR A 93 6.34 8.67 -4.88
C TYR A 93 5.96 7.19 -4.71
N ALA A 94 5.03 6.86 -3.81
CA ALA A 94 4.74 5.48 -3.41
C ALA A 94 3.31 5.07 -3.76
N GLY A 95 3.08 4.70 -5.02
CA GLY A 95 1.77 4.22 -5.48
C GLY A 95 1.28 4.92 -6.72
N ALA A 96 1.50 6.22 -6.86
CA ALA A 96 1.23 7.01 -8.06
C ALA A 96 -0.07 6.58 -8.81
N ALA A 97 0.04 6.10 -10.05
CA ALA A 97 -1.08 5.57 -10.84
C ALA A 97 -1.11 4.03 -10.89
N GLY A 98 -0.69 3.37 -9.80
CA GLY A 98 -0.69 1.92 -9.65
C GLY A 98 0.68 1.27 -9.77
N GLY A 99 0.87 0.19 -9.02
CA GLY A 99 2.14 -0.50 -8.86
C GLY A 99 2.25 -1.80 -9.65
N PHE A 100 3.48 -2.16 -9.99
CA PHE A 100 3.88 -3.36 -10.72
C PHE A 100 5.14 -3.97 -10.10
N LEU A 101 5.49 -5.17 -10.51
CA LEU A 101 6.79 -5.80 -10.25
C LEU A 101 7.51 -6.04 -11.57
N ASP A 102 8.83 -5.85 -11.55
CA ASP A 102 9.65 -6.30 -12.66
C ASP A 102 9.88 -7.82 -12.60
N LYS A 103 10.57 -8.37 -13.58
CA LYS A 103 10.85 -9.82 -13.67
C LYS A 103 11.69 -10.38 -12.52
N TYR A 104 12.30 -9.53 -11.72
CA TYR A 104 13.07 -9.91 -10.53
C TYR A 104 12.38 -9.51 -9.22
N GLY A 105 11.12 -9.02 -9.31
CA GLY A 105 10.29 -8.66 -8.18
C GLY A 105 10.62 -7.32 -7.53
N TYR A 106 11.33 -6.43 -8.22
CA TYR A 106 11.48 -5.05 -7.77
C TYR A 106 10.20 -4.26 -8.04
N PRO A 107 9.64 -3.58 -7.03
CA PRO A 107 8.42 -2.81 -7.22
C PRO A 107 8.70 -1.48 -7.93
N TYR A 108 7.82 -1.14 -8.87
CA TYR A 108 7.79 0.16 -9.54
C TYR A 108 6.34 0.63 -9.72
N CYS A 109 6.15 1.91 -10.05
CA CYS A 109 4.83 2.50 -10.24
C CYS A 109 4.75 3.21 -11.59
N ARG A 110 3.55 3.27 -12.18
CA ARG A 110 3.28 4.22 -13.25
C ARG A 110 3.30 5.63 -12.66
N GLY A 111 4.02 6.54 -13.29
CA GLY A 111 4.25 7.91 -12.80
C GLY A 111 5.54 8.06 -11.98
N ARG A 112 6.33 6.97 -11.78
CA ARG A 112 7.61 7.04 -11.09
C ARG A 112 8.58 5.93 -11.48
N ILE A 113 9.81 6.33 -11.80
CA ILE A 113 10.96 5.42 -11.99
C ILE A 113 12.11 5.89 -11.09
N PHE A 114 12.48 5.10 -10.10
CA PHE A 114 13.43 5.46 -9.04
C PHE A 114 13.05 6.78 -8.37
N GLU A 115 13.94 7.78 -8.38
CA GLU A 115 13.70 9.11 -7.80
C GLU A 115 12.98 10.07 -8.77
N ASN A 116 12.83 9.69 -10.04
CA ASN A 116 12.16 10.52 -11.04
C ASN A 116 10.65 10.30 -10.95
N VAL A 117 9.94 11.34 -10.56
CA VAL A 117 8.47 11.41 -10.51
C VAL A 117 7.98 12.21 -11.69
N GLU A 118 7.00 11.66 -12.41
CA GLU A 118 6.41 12.31 -13.58
C GLU A 118 5.40 13.39 -13.15
N GLU A 119 5.22 14.37 -14.03
CA GLU A 119 4.08 15.27 -14.00
C GLU A 119 2.84 14.56 -14.53
N ASP A 120 1.67 14.79 -13.90
CA ASP A 120 0.40 14.25 -14.35
C ASP A 120 -0.18 15.09 -15.49
N ASN A 121 -0.02 14.59 -16.69
CA ASN A 121 -0.58 15.17 -17.92
C ASN A 121 -1.76 14.34 -18.46
N GLY A 122 -2.39 13.53 -17.60
CA GLY A 122 -3.48 12.63 -17.99
C GLY A 122 -3.02 11.32 -18.67
N GLN A 123 -1.72 11.05 -18.69
CA GLN A 123 -1.15 9.87 -19.36
C GLN A 123 -1.60 8.54 -18.76
N TYR A 124 -2.12 8.55 -17.52
CA TYR A 124 -2.64 7.37 -16.82
C TYR A 124 -4.10 7.50 -16.39
N ASP A 125 -4.90 8.32 -17.07
CA ASP A 125 -6.32 8.56 -16.74
C ASP A 125 -7.28 7.44 -17.19
N THR A 126 -6.74 6.26 -17.47
CA THR A 126 -7.53 5.10 -17.87
C THR A 126 -7.54 4.05 -16.76
N ASN A 127 -8.74 3.56 -16.42
CA ASN A 127 -8.91 2.44 -15.48
C ASN A 127 -8.05 1.26 -15.91
N SER A 128 -7.20 0.77 -15.02
CA SER A 128 -6.21 -0.24 -15.39
C SER A 128 -6.04 -1.29 -14.32
N GLU A 129 -5.90 -2.54 -14.76
CA GLU A 129 -5.42 -3.61 -13.90
C GLU A 129 -3.96 -3.35 -13.51
N ILE A 130 -3.65 -3.48 -12.25
CA ILE A 130 -2.33 -3.24 -11.66
C ILE A 130 -1.90 -4.45 -10.85
N PHE A 131 -0.61 -4.57 -10.55
CA PHE A 131 -0.14 -5.67 -9.73
C PHE A 131 -0.39 -5.42 -8.23
N TRP A 132 -0.14 -4.22 -7.74
CA TRP A 132 -0.37 -3.86 -6.35
C TRP A 132 -0.93 -2.45 -6.20
N ALA A 133 -1.77 -2.28 -5.20
CA ALA A 133 -2.32 -1.01 -4.74
C ALA A 133 -1.57 -0.56 -3.49
N THR A 134 -1.32 0.76 -3.38
CA THR A 134 -0.54 1.35 -2.29
C THR A 134 -1.26 1.28 -0.95
N GLY A 135 -0.51 0.98 0.12
CA GLY A 135 -1.01 1.04 1.49
C GLY A 135 -1.42 2.44 1.97
N ALA A 136 -1.02 3.50 1.26
CA ALA A 136 -1.42 4.87 1.59
C ALA A 136 -2.93 5.11 1.39
N CYS A 137 -3.52 4.49 0.34
CA CYS A 137 -4.96 4.54 0.08
C CYS A 137 -5.38 3.30 -0.70
N LEU A 138 -5.79 2.27 0.00
CA LEU A 138 -6.20 0.99 -0.56
C LEU A 138 -7.64 0.67 -0.15
N MET A 139 -8.54 0.50 -1.12
CA MET A 139 -9.87 -0.05 -0.90
C MET A 139 -9.87 -1.54 -1.22
N ILE A 140 -10.44 -2.36 -0.34
CA ILE A 140 -10.46 -3.82 -0.47
C ILE A 140 -11.78 -4.41 0.04
N ARG A 141 -12.28 -5.46 -0.62
CA ARG A 141 -13.40 -6.23 -0.09
C ARG A 141 -12.98 -6.95 1.19
N SER A 142 -13.74 -6.79 2.25
CA SER A 142 -13.44 -7.41 3.55
C SER A 142 -13.31 -8.94 3.45
N LYS A 143 -14.21 -9.59 2.68
CA LYS A 143 -14.15 -11.04 2.44
C LYS A 143 -12.85 -11.47 1.75
N ASP A 144 -12.38 -10.69 0.78
CA ASP A 144 -11.15 -11.00 0.04
C ASP A 144 -9.92 -10.77 0.93
N TYR A 145 -9.89 -9.69 1.72
CA TYR A 145 -8.85 -9.45 2.71
C TYR A 145 -8.64 -10.65 3.64
N TRP A 146 -9.73 -11.11 4.27
CA TRP A 146 -9.66 -12.24 5.19
C TRP A 146 -9.49 -13.59 4.50
N SER A 147 -9.89 -13.73 3.24
CA SER A 147 -9.72 -14.99 2.47
C SER A 147 -8.26 -15.36 2.29
N VAL A 148 -7.35 -14.38 2.31
CA VAL A 148 -5.90 -14.58 2.24
C VAL A 148 -5.21 -14.39 3.59
N GLY A 149 -5.98 -14.23 4.69
CA GLY A 149 -5.48 -14.10 6.06
C GLY A 149 -5.05 -12.69 6.45
N GLY A 150 -5.47 -11.66 5.69
CA GLY A 150 -5.07 -10.27 5.92
C GLY A 150 -3.61 -10.00 5.55
N PHE A 151 -3.00 -8.98 6.14
CA PHE A 151 -1.57 -8.72 6.00
C PHE A 151 -0.74 -9.78 6.73
N ASP A 152 0.43 -10.07 6.21
CA ASP A 152 1.42 -10.88 6.93
C ASP A 152 2.16 -10.01 7.96
N GLU A 153 1.86 -10.21 9.23
CA GLU A 153 2.38 -9.37 10.33
C GLU A 153 3.92 -9.41 10.46
N ARG A 154 4.58 -10.44 9.88
CA ARG A 154 6.04 -10.54 9.87
C ARG A 154 6.71 -9.43 9.07
N PHE A 155 5.98 -8.78 8.15
CA PHE A 155 6.49 -7.63 7.39
C PHE A 155 6.68 -6.41 8.29
N PHE A 156 5.85 -6.23 9.28
CA PHE A 156 5.78 -5.05 10.15
C PHE A 156 5.37 -3.78 9.39
N ALA A 157 6.15 -3.36 8.39
CA ALA A 157 5.89 -2.27 7.45
C ALA A 157 6.72 -2.46 6.17
N HIS A 158 6.21 -1.99 5.03
CA HIS A 158 6.74 -2.06 3.67
C HIS A 158 6.62 -3.44 3.02
N ASN A 159 6.11 -3.46 1.80
CA ASN A 159 5.78 -4.62 0.95
C ASN A 159 4.63 -5.53 1.46
N GLU A 160 4.01 -5.25 2.61
CA GLU A 160 2.86 -6.02 3.09
C GLU A 160 1.64 -5.90 2.16
N GLU A 161 1.43 -4.72 1.59
CA GLU A 161 0.38 -4.46 0.62
C GLU A 161 0.66 -5.15 -0.73
N ILE A 162 1.91 -5.22 -1.14
CA ILE A 162 2.33 -5.92 -2.36
C ILE A 162 2.13 -7.42 -2.18
N ASP A 163 2.56 -7.98 -1.06
CA ASP A 163 2.34 -9.39 -0.69
C ASP A 163 0.84 -9.74 -0.63
N LEU A 164 0.02 -8.87 -0.03
CA LEU A 164 -1.44 -9.04 0.02
C LEU A 164 -2.03 -9.10 -1.39
N CYS A 165 -1.69 -8.14 -2.25
CA CYS A 165 -2.16 -8.07 -3.63
C CYS A 165 -1.73 -9.29 -4.44
N TRP A 166 -0.51 -9.77 -4.26
CA TRP A 166 -0.02 -10.98 -4.93
C TRP A 166 -0.82 -12.20 -4.52
N ARG A 167 -1.03 -12.42 -3.21
CA ARG A 167 -1.84 -13.55 -2.70
C ARG A 167 -3.29 -13.51 -3.21
N LEU A 168 -3.87 -12.32 -3.38
CA LEU A 168 -5.19 -12.16 -3.99
C LEU A 168 -5.18 -12.60 -5.46
N GLN A 169 -4.17 -12.19 -6.22
CA GLN A 169 -4.04 -12.57 -7.63
C GLN A 169 -3.81 -14.07 -7.81
N LEU A 170 -3.06 -14.71 -6.93
CA LEU A 170 -2.91 -16.18 -6.90
C LEU A 170 -4.25 -16.90 -6.67
N LYS A 171 -5.26 -16.22 -6.11
CA LYS A 171 -6.66 -16.69 -6.02
C LYS A 171 -7.54 -16.26 -7.19
N GLY A 172 -6.95 -15.75 -8.27
CA GLY A 172 -7.68 -15.30 -9.46
C GLY A 172 -8.43 -13.97 -9.28
N ARG A 173 -8.10 -13.22 -8.21
CA ARG A 173 -8.68 -11.90 -7.99
C ARG A 173 -7.86 -10.83 -8.72
N LYS A 174 -8.50 -9.68 -9.00
CA LYS A 174 -7.90 -8.56 -9.72
C LYS A 174 -7.70 -7.36 -8.81
N ILE A 175 -6.67 -6.57 -9.12
CA ILE A 175 -6.35 -5.31 -8.45
C ILE A 175 -6.41 -4.20 -9.51
N PHE A 176 -7.01 -3.05 -9.19
CA PHE A 176 -7.19 -1.96 -10.16
C PHE A 176 -6.74 -0.61 -9.61
N CYS A 177 -6.35 0.27 -10.53
CA CYS A 177 -6.27 1.71 -10.28
C CYS A 177 -7.42 2.40 -11.03
N PHE A 178 -8.17 3.25 -10.32
CA PHE A 178 -9.25 4.06 -10.85
C PHE A 178 -8.88 5.54 -10.76
N PRO A 179 -8.29 6.11 -11.82
CA PRO A 179 -7.72 7.45 -11.80
C PRO A 179 -8.75 8.59 -11.81
N THR A 180 -10.03 8.30 -12.08
CA THR A 180 -11.13 9.25 -11.87
C THR A 180 -11.28 9.63 -10.40
N SER A 181 -10.95 8.72 -9.50
CA SER A 181 -10.72 9.00 -8.08
C SER A 181 -9.29 9.45 -7.86
N CYS A 182 -9.10 10.57 -7.15
CA CYS A 182 -7.78 11.15 -6.89
C CYS A 182 -7.66 11.57 -5.42
N VAL A 183 -6.49 11.35 -4.86
CA VAL A 183 -6.12 11.82 -3.52
C VAL A 183 -4.70 12.38 -3.53
N TYR A 184 -4.37 13.22 -2.54
CA TYR A 184 -3.04 13.79 -2.38
C TYR A 184 -2.37 13.20 -1.15
N HIS A 185 -1.14 12.74 -1.28
CA HIS A 185 -0.40 12.11 -0.20
C HIS A 185 0.88 12.88 0.10
N GLU A 186 1.16 13.11 1.37
CA GLU A 186 2.39 13.80 1.81
C GLU A 186 3.62 12.94 1.58
N GLY A 187 3.52 11.68 1.93
CA GLY A 187 4.59 10.70 1.80
C GLY A 187 5.77 10.90 2.74
N GLY A 188 6.32 9.80 3.25
CA GLY A 188 7.51 9.84 4.10
C GLY A 188 7.27 10.15 5.57
N GLY A 189 6.03 10.37 6.01
CA GLY A 189 5.69 10.72 7.40
C GLY A 189 6.08 9.67 8.44
N THR A 190 6.02 8.38 8.10
CA THR A 190 6.26 7.31 9.09
C THR A 190 7.74 7.01 9.33
N LEU A 191 8.54 6.95 8.27
CA LEU A 191 9.99 6.70 8.36
C LEU A 191 10.72 7.53 7.30
N PRO A 192 11.63 8.45 7.69
CA PRO A 192 12.45 9.22 6.75
C PRO A 192 13.19 8.33 5.75
N LYS A 193 13.40 8.81 4.52
CA LYS A 193 14.14 8.08 3.46
C LYS A 193 15.51 7.62 3.93
N SER A 194 16.20 8.39 4.78
CA SER A 194 17.53 8.11 5.32
C SER A 194 17.57 7.09 6.47
N ASN A 195 16.42 6.54 6.90
CA ASN A 195 16.38 5.62 8.03
C ASN A 195 16.90 4.22 7.62
N PRO A 196 18.00 3.71 8.17
CA PRO A 196 18.55 2.39 7.82
C PRO A 196 17.56 1.23 8.04
N ARG A 197 16.67 1.36 9.03
CA ARG A 197 15.63 0.37 9.30
C ARG A 197 14.63 0.27 8.13
N LYS A 198 14.30 1.40 7.50
CA LYS A 198 13.44 1.43 6.31
C LYS A 198 14.06 0.65 5.16
N THR A 199 15.33 0.92 4.87
CA THR A 199 16.09 0.21 3.85
C THR A 199 16.14 -1.29 4.14
N PHE A 200 16.52 -1.68 5.37
CA PHE A 200 16.52 -3.07 5.79
C PHE A 200 15.16 -3.76 5.60
N LEU A 201 14.07 -3.12 6.03
CA LEU A 201 12.72 -3.67 5.89
C LEU A 201 12.36 -3.85 4.41
N ASN A 202 12.66 -2.89 3.55
CA ASN A 202 12.38 -2.98 2.12
C ASN A 202 13.07 -4.19 1.48
N PHE A 203 14.36 -4.39 1.70
CA PHE A 203 15.10 -5.54 1.15
C PHE A 203 14.63 -6.86 1.74
N ARG A 204 14.56 -6.97 3.08
CA ARG A 204 14.13 -8.19 3.77
C ARG A 204 12.71 -8.60 3.35
N ASN A 205 11.79 -7.64 3.36
CA ASN A 205 10.39 -7.92 3.09
C ASN A 205 10.18 -8.30 1.62
N ASN A 206 10.85 -7.61 0.70
CA ASN A 206 10.76 -7.93 -0.72
C ASN A 206 11.28 -9.35 -1.00
N LEU A 207 12.44 -9.74 -0.45
CA LEU A 207 12.96 -11.11 -0.58
C LEU A 207 12.02 -12.14 0.07
N THR A 208 11.43 -11.82 1.23
CA THR A 208 10.45 -12.69 1.90
C THR A 208 9.20 -12.86 1.05
N MET A 209 8.72 -11.79 0.42
CA MET A 209 7.56 -11.80 -0.47
C MET A 209 7.83 -12.69 -1.69
N LEU A 210 9.01 -12.58 -2.32
CA LEU A 210 9.41 -13.43 -3.43
C LEU A 210 9.44 -14.90 -3.02
N TRP A 211 10.08 -15.22 -1.90
CA TRP A 211 10.15 -16.58 -1.36
C TRP A 211 8.77 -17.18 -1.12
N LYS A 212 7.80 -16.39 -0.69
CA LYS A 212 6.44 -16.84 -0.40
C LYS A 212 5.59 -17.10 -1.64
N ASN A 213 5.74 -16.26 -2.65
CA ASN A 213 4.72 -16.15 -3.70
C ASN A 213 5.20 -16.59 -5.08
N LEU A 214 6.51 -16.64 -5.35
CA LEU A 214 7.03 -17.14 -6.62
C LEU A 214 6.83 -18.65 -6.76
N PRO A 215 6.53 -19.12 -7.99
CA PRO A 215 6.60 -20.55 -8.31
C PRO A 215 8.01 -21.12 -8.05
N GLU A 216 8.07 -22.37 -7.60
CA GLU A 216 9.34 -23.02 -7.23
C GLU A 216 10.36 -23.05 -8.37
N GLU A 217 9.89 -23.26 -9.61
CA GLU A 217 10.71 -23.26 -10.82
C GLU A 217 11.37 -21.92 -11.14
N GLU A 218 10.76 -20.79 -10.72
CA GLU A 218 11.31 -19.44 -10.96
C GLU A 218 12.14 -18.95 -9.77
N LEU A 219 11.80 -19.40 -8.56
CA LEU A 219 12.35 -18.90 -7.31
C LEU A 219 13.87 -18.95 -7.27
N GLU A 220 14.46 -20.10 -7.63
CA GLU A 220 15.91 -20.28 -7.56
C GLU A 220 16.65 -19.31 -8.49
N HIS A 221 16.16 -19.16 -9.72
CA HIS A 221 16.75 -18.21 -10.68
C HIS A 221 16.65 -16.76 -10.21
N VAL A 222 15.45 -16.34 -9.82
CA VAL A 222 15.21 -14.99 -9.35
C VAL A 222 16.06 -14.67 -8.11
N MET A 223 16.11 -15.56 -7.13
CA MET A 223 16.88 -15.35 -5.91
C MET A 223 18.39 -15.26 -6.18
N ARG A 224 18.95 -16.06 -7.10
CA ARG A 224 20.37 -15.95 -7.49
C ARG A 224 20.70 -14.57 -8.08
N VAL A 225 19.84 -14.06 -8.98
CA VAL A 225 20.02 -12.73 -9.57
C VAL A 225 19.89 -11.65 -8.51
N ARG A 226 18.87 -11.73 -7.66
CA ARG A 226 18.64 -10.79 -6.57
C ARG A 226 19.81 -10.70 -5.60
N TRP A 227 20.42 -11.84 -5.25
CA TRP A 227 21.60 -11.84 -4.39
C TRP A 227 22.74 -10.97 -4.95
N VAL A 228 22.98 -11.06 -6.24
CA VAL A 228 24.02 -10.25 -6.90
C VAL A 228 23.61 -8.77 -6.92
N LEU A 229 22.39 -8.48 -7.37
CA LEU A 229 21.91 -7.10 -7.50
C LEU A 229 21.77 -6.39 -6.15
N ASP A 230 21.20 -7.08 -5.15
CA ASP A 230 21.03 -6.52 -3.81
C ASP A 230 22.38 -6.32 -3.10
N TYR A 231 23.38 -7.20 -3.36
CA TYR A 231 24.73 -7.01 -2.86
C TYR A 231 25.41 -5.77 -3.48
N ILE A 232 25.26 -5.56 -4.81
CA ILE A 232 25.76 -4.36 -5.47
C ILE A 232 25.09 -3.10 -4.91
N ALA A 233 23.77 -3.14 -4.72
CA ALA A 233 23.03 -2.02 -4.12
C ALA A 233 23.52 -1.73 -2.69
N ALA A 234 23.75 -2.76 -1.89
CA ALA A 234 24.28 -2.59 -0.52
C ALA A 234 25.67 -1.94 -0.51
N LEU A 235 26.56 -2.29 -1.46
CA LEU A 235 27.88 -1.64 -1.58
C LEU A 235 27.79 -0.16 -1.97
N GLN A 236 26.75 0.24 -2.69
CA GLN A 236 26.54 1.67 -3.03
C GLN A 236 25.98 2.50 -1.87
N MET A 237 25.47 1.85 -0.83
CA MET A 237 24.91 2.50 0.36
C MET A 237 25.93 2.67 1.50
N LEU A 238 27.13 2.06 1.37
CA LEU A 238 28.27 2.20 2.30
C LEU A 238 29.11 3.43 1.98
#